data_a51016f672cc89834cd72ae6cf2786d3
#
_entry.id   a51016f672cc89834cd72ae6cf2786d3
#
_cell.length_a   1.000
_cell.length_b   1.000
_cell.length_c   1.000
_cell.angle_alpha   90.00
_cell.angle_beta   90.00
_cell.angle_gamma   90.00
#
_symmetry.space_group_name_H-M   'P 1'
#
loop_
_entity.id
_entity.type
_entity.pdbx_description
1 polymer ?
#
loop_
_entity_poly.entity_id
_entity_poly.type
_entity_poly.pdbx_seq_one_letter_code
_entity_poly.pdbx_strand_id
1 'polypeptide(L)'
;MRLIFGRDTDEAFIEGGSREFDGVTFTEEDEDRNWLLGLGYTPIRGTRSRLSLGAGVRLRTPPDPFVQASYWYQTRVHENLLLRARQTVFWENEDGFGTATRVSLERLLGGRRMLRWANHLRVAEGTDGMRWNTNLTLYQALAEDRAIALRGAVRGETGRDVNPIEYNLLLIHRRAFLKDWLFLELQGGGGWLREEQDEPREFVPEAAVIFEMAFGRRPGAPGAEAP
;
A
#
# COMPACT_ATOMS: atom_id res chain seq x y z
N MET A 1 -13.80 17.57 7.15
CA MET A 1 -13.39 17.91 5.77
C MET A 1 -11.90 18.14 5.77
N ARG A 2 -11.16 17.60 4.81
CA ARG A 2 -9.70 17.67 4.74
C ARG A 2 -9.30 18.01 3.31
N LEU A 3 -8.43 18.99 3.12
CA LEU A 3 -7.75 19.26 1.86
C LEU A 3 -6.53 18.34 1.76
N ILE A 4 -6.32 17.72 0.62
CA ILE A 4 -5.22 16.80 0.36
C ILE A 4 -4.48 17.29 -0.86
N PHE A 5 -3.16 17.44 -0.70
CA PHE A 5 -2.23 17.74 -1.79
C PHE A 5 -1.02 16.82 -1.61
N GLY A 6 -0.67 16.06 -2.63
CA GLY A 6 0.43 15.11 -2.55
C GLY A 6 0.58 14.30 -3.83
N ARG A 7 1.48 13.32 -3.81
CA ARG A 7 1.57 12.32 -4.87
C ARG A 7 0.39 11.36 -4.78
N ASP A 8 -0.08 10.93 -5.94
CA ASP A 8 -1.11 9.92 -6.03
C ASP A 8 -0.54 8.57 -5.55
N THR A 9 -0.83 8.27 -4.32
CA THR A 9 -0.74 6.91 -3.79
C THR A 9 -2.09 6.66 -3.17
N ASP A 10 -2.77 5.60 -3.56
CA ASP A 10 -4.09 5.20 -3.04
C ASP A 10 -4.18 5.26 -1.51
N GLU A 11 -3.06 5.15 -0.83
CA GLU A 11 -2.93 5.21 0.62
C GLU A 11 -2.87 6.65 1.16
N ALA A 12 -2.26 7.59 0.43
CA ALA A 12 -2.10 8.97 0.89
C ALA A 12 -3.44 9.71 1.02
N PHE A 13 -4.44 9.33 0.21
CA PHE A 13 -5.75 9.98 0.20
C PHE A 13 -6.60 9.62 1.43
N ILE A 14 -6.42 8.45 2.02
CA ILE A 14 -7.31 7.90 3.05
C ILE A 14 -6.63 7.82 4.42
N GLU A 15 -5.35 7.57 4.49
CA GLU A 15 -4.59 7.40 5.74
C GLU A 15 -3.79 8.63 6.12
N GLY A 16 -4.49 9.57 6.75
CA GLY A 16 -3.82 10.58 7.53
C GLY A 16 -3.34 10.02 8.86
N GLY A 17 -2.13 9.53 8.92
CA GLY A 17 -1.37 9.35 10.15
C GLY A 17 -1.59 8.03 10.88
N SER A 18 -0.90 7.05 10.54
CA SER A 18 -0.05 6.11 11.25
C SER A 18 0.48 5.12 10.21
N ARG A 19 1.64 5.43 9.70
CA ARG A 19 2.39 4.49 8.89
C ARG A 19 2.97 3.43 9.82
N GLU A 20 2.20 2.42 10.12
CA GLU A 20 2.76 1.12 10.41
C GLU A 20 3.41 0.64 9.11
N PHE A 21 4.49 -0.05 9.17
CA PHE A 21 5.32 -0.75 8.18
C PHE A 21 4.78 -0.97 6.74
N ASP A 22 3.72 -0.29 6.32
CA ASP A 22 2.99 -0.46 5.07
C ASP A 22 3.57 0.30 3.87
N GLY A 23 4.73 0.91 4.05
CA GLY A 23 5.35 1.80 3.08
C GLY A 23 6.00 1.15 1.86
N VAL A 24 5.69 -0.09 1.53
CA VAL A 24 6.10 -0.66 0.25
C VAL A 24 4.86 -0.89 -0.58
N THR A 25 4.44 0.16 -1.23
CA THR A 25 3.52 0.08 -2.35
C THR A 25 4.31 -0.57 -3.49
N PHE A 26 3.81 -1.69 -4.04
CA PHE A 26 4.15 -1.99 -5.40
C PHE A 26 3.73 -0.77 -6.18
N THR A 27 4.70 -0.09 -6.76
CA THR A 27 4.43 0.82 -7.83
C THR A 27 3.87 -0.10 -8.92
N GLU A 28 2.53 -0.15 -9.10
CA GLU A 28 2.03 -0.41 -10.42
C GLU A 28 2.84 0.54 -11.30
N GLU A 29 3.42 0.05 -12.37
CA GLU A 29 4.01 0.86 -13.41
C GLU A 29 2.94 1.74 -14.06
N ASP A 30 2.36 2.64 -13.31
CA ASP A 30 1.84 3.87 -13.84
C ASP A 30 3.07 4.77 -13.97
N GLU A 31 3.57 4.88 -15.19
CA GLU A 31 4.66 5.78 -15.58
C GLU A 31 4.38 7.24 -15.19
N ASP A 32 3.20 7.56 -14.75
CA ASP A 32 2.75 8.87 -14.36
C ASP A 32 2.67 9.02 -12.83
N ARG A 33 3.79 9.47 -12.24
CA ARG A 33 3.83 9.98 -10.86
C ARG A 33 3.06 11.30 -10.76
N ASN A 34 1.75 11.21 -10.83
CA ASN A 34 0.88 12.38 -10.87
C ASN A 34 0.73 13.02 -9.49
N TRP A 35 0.62 14.35 -9.47
CA TRP A 35 0.22 15.08 -8.29
C TRP A 35 -1.31 15.07 -8.18
N LEU A 36 -1.79 14.99 -6.96
CA LEU A 36 -3.19 14.92 -6.62
C LEU A 36 -3.62 16.15 -5.82
N LEU A 37 -4.73 16.76 -6.21
CA LEU A 37 -5.44 17.77 -5.44
C LEU A 37 -6.86 17.26 -5.16
N GLY A 38 -7.26 17.16 -3.89
CA GLY A 38 -8.57 16.62 -3.59
C GLY A 38 -9.13 16.99 -2.21
N LEU A 39 -10.37 16.63 -1.99
CA LEU A 39 -11.12 16.80 -0.77
C LEU A 39 -11.53 15.45 -0.21
N GLY A 40 -11.30 15.24 1.07
CA GLY A 40 -11.71 14.03 1.79
C GLY A 40 -12.67 14.31 2.93
N TYR A 41 -13.65 13.44 3.12
CA TYR A 41 -14.58 13.45 4.23
C TYR A 41 -14.74 12.04 4.80
N THR A 42 -14.68 11.90 6.13
CA THR A 42 -14.80 10.62 6.82
C THR A 42 -16.02 10.67 7.76
N PRO A 43 -17.20 10.25 7.26
CA PRO A 43 -18.44 10.25 8.05
C PRO A 43 -18.44 9.23 9.19
N ILE A 44 -17.78 8.09 9.02
CA ILE A 44 -17.71 7.03 10.03
C ILE A 44 -16.24 6.84 10.44
N ARG A 45 -15.97 7.02 11.73
CA ARG A 45 -14.65 6.83 12.35
C ARG A 45 -14.78 5.94 13.58
N GLY A 46 -14.85 4.63 13.36
CA GLY A 46 -14.82 3.65 14.43
C GLY A 46 -13.43 3.04 14.58
N THR A 47 -13.20 2.37 15.70
CA THR A 47 -11.95 1.60 15.95
C THR A 47 -11.81 0.38 15.07
N ARG A 48 -12.94 -0.18 14.61
CA ARG A 48 -12.99 -1.38 13.76
C ARG A 48 -13.41 -1.10 12.32
N SER A 49 -14.02 0.05 12.07
CA SER A 49 -14.52 0.40 10.74
C SER A 49 -14.43 1.89 10.49
N ARG A 50 -14.19 2.24 9.23
CA ARG A 50 -14.13 3.62 8.75
C ARG A 50 -14.75 3.70 7.36
N LEU A 51 -15.55 4.72 7.12
CA LEU A 51 -16.00 5.09 5.79
C LEU A 51 -15.39 6.43 5.41
N SER A 52 -14.78 6.49 4.25
CA SER A 52 -14.15 7.70 3.71
C SER A 52 -14.68 7.97 2.31
N LEU A 53 -15.01 9.21 2.06
CA LEU A 53 -15.43 9.72 0.76
C LEU A 53 -14.36 10.69 0.27
N GLY A 54 -14.02 10.61 -1.01
CA GLY A 54 -13.02 11.46 -1.63
C GLY A 54 -13.41 11.89 -3.02
N ALA A 55 -13.01 13.09 -3.41
CA ALA A 55 -13.11 13.60 -4.77
C ALA A 55 -11.91 14.51 -5.06
N GLY A 56 -11.39 14.46 -6.26
CA GLY A 56 -10.20 15.23 -6.63
C GLY A 56 -9.90 15.19 -8.11
N VAL A 57 -8.71 15.72 -8.42
CA VAL A 57 -8.17 15.74 -9.78
C VAL A 57 -6.70 15.30 -9.70
N ARG A 58 -6.30 14.34 -10.51
CA ARG A 58 -4.89 14.05 -10.78
C ARG A 58 -4.37 15.10 -11.76
N LEU A 59 -3.24 15.71 -11.38
CA LEU A 59 -2.62 16.80 -12.16
C LEU A 59 -1.74 16.19 -13.26
N ARG A 60 -2.36 15.74 -14.31
CA ARG A 60 -1.74 15.26 -15.55
C ARG A 60 -2.37 15.94 -16.76
N THR A 61 -1.91 15.66 -17.94
CA THR A 61 -2.46 16.25 -19.18
C THR A 61 -3.06 15.14 -20.05
N PRO A 62 -4.39 15.12 -20.23
CA PRO A 62 -5.40 16.01 -19.64
C PRO A 62 -5.62 15.74 -18.14
N PRO A 63 -6.15 16.71 -17.36
CA PRO A 63 -6.50 16.50 -15.97
C PRO A 63 -7.50 15.35 -15.79
N ASP A 64 -7.27 14.50 -14.80
CA ASP A 64 -8.08 13.31 -14.54
C ASP A 64 -8.89 13.46 -13.25
N PRO A 65 -10.17 13.84 -13.32
CA PRO A 65 -11.04 13.90 -12.17
C PRO A 65 -11.44 12.50 -11.69
N PHE A 66 -11.60 12.37 -10.37
CA PHE A 66 -12.04 11.14 -9.74
C PHE A 66 -12.94 11.39 -8.54
N VAL A 67 -13.78 10.42 -8.23
CA VAL A 67 -14.52 10.29 -6.98
C VAL A 67 -14.42 8.89 -6.45
N GLN A 68 -14.34 8.73 -5.12
CA GLN A 68 -14.26 7.42 -4.50
C GLN A 68 -14.96 7.36 -3.14
N ALA A 69 -15.42 6.16 -2.80
CA ALA A 69 -15.91 5.80 -1.48
C ALA A 69 -15.15 4.55 -1.00
N SER A 70 -14.51 4.64 0.16
CA SER A 70 -13.74 3.53 0.72
C SER A 70 -14.29 3.15 2.09
N TYR A 71 -14.58 1.88 2.25
CA TYR A 71 -14.92 1.27 3.53
C TYR A 71 -13.76 0.40 4.00
N TRP A 72 -13.24 0.71 5.16
CA TRP A 72 -12.18 -0.02 5.82
C TRP A 72 -12.72 -0.74 7.05
N TYR A 73 -12.28 -1.97 7.25
CA TYR A 73 -12.63 -2.82 8.37
C TYR A 73 -11.41 -3.55 8.91
N GLN A 74 -11.28 -3.63 10.25
CA GLN A 74 -10.28 -4.47 10.90
C GLN A 74 -10.88 -5.24 12.06
N THR A 75 -10.41 -6.46 12.25
CA THR A 75 -10.80 -7.28 13.41
C THR A 75 -9.68 -8.24 13.79
N ARG A 76 -9.55 -8.46 15.09
CA ARG A 76 -8.66 -9.49 15.62
C ARG A 76 -9.41 -10.82 15.56
N VAL A 77 -8.96 -11.71 14.67
CA VAL A 77 -9.54 -13.06 14.50
C VAL A 77 -9.04 -14.00 15.58
N HIS A 78 -7.79 -13.80 16.02
CA HIS A 78 -7.16 -14.52 17.11
C HIS A 78 -6.21 -13.58 17.85
N GLU A 79 -5.71 -13.94 19.04
CA GLU A 79 -4.81 -13.10 19.87
C GLU A 79 -3.61 -12.54 19.09
N ASN A 80 -3.08 -13.32 18.16
CA ASN A 80 -1.93 -12.99 17.33
C ASN A 80 -2.26 -12.91 15.83
N LEU A 81 -3.54 -12.83 15.44
CA LEU A 81 -3.98 -12.77 14.05
C LEU A 81 -4.95 -11.60 13.84
N LEU A 82 -4.53 -10.63 13.03
CA LEU A 82 -5.32 -9.46 12.63
C LEU A 82 -5.74 -9.59 11.16
N LEU A 83 -7.02 -9.40 10.91
CA LEU A 83 -7.59 -9.26 9.57
C LEU A 83 -7.86 -7.77 9.33
N ARG A 84 -7.43 -7.28 8.17
CA ARG A 84 -7.81 -5.97 7.64
C ARG A 84 -8.42 -6.16 6.26
N ALA A 85 -9.49 -5.44 5.98
CA ALA A 85 -10.15 -5.42 4.69
C ALA A 85 -10.49 -3.99 4.31
N ARG A 86 -10.35 -3.66 3.03
CA ARG A 86 -10.77 -2.39 2.45
C ARG A 86 -11.50 -2.66 1.15
N GLN A 87 -12.64 -2.04 1.00
CA GLN A 87 -13.41 -2.01 -0.22
C GLN A 87 -13.51 -0.57 -0.70
N THR A 88 -13.09 -0.31 -1.92
CA THR A 88 -13.20 1.01 -2.57
C THR A 88 -14.08 0.87 -3.81
N VAL A 89 -15.03 1.75 -3.97
CA VAL A 89 -15.76 1.98 -5.22
C VAL A 89 -15.34 3.35 -5.73
N PHE A 90 -15.00 3.44 -6.98
CA PHE A 90 -14.48 4.66 -7.57
C PHE A 90 -15.06 4.91 -8.96
N TRP A 91 -14.97 6.15 -9.39
CA TRP A 91 -15.10 6.57 -10.77
C TRP A 91 -13.91 7.47 -11.10
N GLU A 92 -13.25 7.18 -12.19
CA GLU A 92 -12.10 7.89 -12.74
C GLU A 92 -12.38 8.20 -14.20
N ASN A 93 -11.91 9.34 -14.68
CA ASN A 93 -12.22 9.75 -16.05
C ASN A 93 -11.63 8.79 -17.11
N GLU A 94 -10.50 8.17 -16.82
CA GLU A 94 -9.82 7.24 -17.73
C GLU A 94 -10.40 5.82 -17.64
N ASP A 95 -10.48 5.28 -16.43
CA ASP A 95 -10.88 3.90 -16.20
C ASP A 95 -12.39 3.68 -16.02
N GLY A 96 -13.20 4.78 -15.94
CA GLY A 96 -14.64 4.70 -15.71
C GLY A 96 -14.98 4.29 -14.28
N PHE A 97 -16.09 3.58 -14.11
CA PHE A 97 -16.49 3.01 -12.82
C PHE A 97 -15.68 1.77 -12.50
N GLY A 98 -15.28 1.65 -11.23
CA GLY A 98 -14.51 0.51 -10.79
C GLY A 98 -14.64 0.21 -9.31
N THR A 99 -14.07 -0.92 -8.94
CA THR A 99 -13.97 -1.37 -7.55
C THR A 99 -12.61 -1.97 -7.27
N ALA A 100 -12.10 -1.69 -6.06
CA ALA A 100 -10.86 -2.26 -5.57
C ALA A 100 -11.06 -2.87 -4.19
N THR A 101 -10.57 -4.09 -4.00
CA THR A 101 -10.63 -4.83 -2.75
C THR A 101 -9.21 -5.10 -2.26
N ARG A 102 -8.91 -4.72 -1.03
CA ARG A 102 -7.68 -5.13 -0.32
C ARG A 102 -8.04 -5.96 0.88
N VAL A 103 -7.35 -7.07 1.06
CA VAL A 103 -7.47 -7.92 2.25
C VAL A 103 -6.09 -8.29 2.72
N SER A 104 -5.80 -8.11 4.01
CA SER A 104 -4.56 -8.58 4.62
C SER A 104 -4.80 -9.36 5.91
N LEU A 105 -3.96 -10.38 6.09
CA LEU A 105 -3.86 -11.17 7.31
C LEU A 105 -2.46 -11.00 7.89
N GLU A 106 -2.38 -10.53 9.13
CA GLU A 106 -1.15 -10.30 9.85
C GLU A 106 -1.08 -11.22 11.06
N ARG A 107 -0.04 -12.06 11.11
CA ARG A 107 0.19 -13.01 12.19
C ARG A 107 1.50 -12.72 12.91
N LEU A 108 1.41 -12.50 14.21
CA LEU A 108 2.57 -12.43 15.09
C LEU A 108 3.08 -13.85 15.34
N LEU A 109 4.35 -14.11 14.97
CA LEU A 109 4.99 -15.43 15.08
C LEU A 109 5.82 -15.60 16.37
N GLY A 110 5.86 -14.55 17.24
CA GLY A 110 6.78 -14.48 18.36
C GLY A 110 8.21 -14.10 17.95
N GLY A 111 9.11 -13.88 18.93
CA GLY A 111 10.50 -13.51 18.65
C GLY A 111 10.66 -12.24 17.81
N ARG A 112 9.77 -11.26 17.94
CA ARG A 112 9.75 -10.02 17.16
C ARG A 112 9.57 -10.24 15.64
N ARG A 113 8.79 -11.28 15.25
CA ARG A 113 8.48 -11.61 13.86
C ARG A 113 7.00 -11.44 13.58
N MET A 114 6.69 -11.01 12.35
CA MET A 114 5.34 -10.93 11.85
C MET A 114 5.31 -11.44 10.40
N LEU A 115 4.33 -12.27 10.09
CA LEU A 115 4.01 -12.68 8.72
C LEU A 115 2.77 -11.95 8.27
N ARG A 116 2.83 -11.31 7.11
CA ARG A 116 1.71 -10.64 6.48
C ARG A 116 1.45 -11.25 5.11
N TRP A 117 0.23 -11.65 4.87
CA TRP A 117 -0.29 -11.98 3.56
C TRP A 117 -1.28 -10.91 3.13
N ALA A 118 -1.08 -10.30 1.98
CA ALA A 118 -1.93 -9.23 1.48
C ALA A 118 -2.33 -9.50 0.02
N ASN A 119 -3.57 -9.15 -0.31
CA ASN A 119 -4.15 -9.27 -1.64
C ASN A 119 -4.79 -7.96 -2.04
N HIS A 120 -4.62 -7.59 -3.30
CA HIS A 120 -5.28 -6.47 -3.94
C HIS A 120 -5.93 -6.95 -5.22
N LEU A 121 -7.20 -6.62 -5.40
CA LEU A 121 -8.00 -6.92 -6.58
C LEU A 121 -8.60 -5.61 -7.08
N ARG A 122 -8.52 -5.33 -8.39
CA ARG A 122 -9.11 -4.15 -9.02
C ARG A 122 -9.83 -4.55 -10.29
N VAL A 123 -11.03 -4.03 -10.48
CA VAL A 123 -11.83 -4.14 -11.72
C VAL A 123 -12.36 -2.76 -12.04
N ALA A 124 -12.25 -2.35 -13.28
CA ALA A 124 -12.80 -1.09 -13.80
C ALA A 124 -13.34 -1.28 -15.21
N GLU A 125 -14.18 -0.37 -15.68
CA GLU A 125 -14.74 -0.42 -17.04
C GLU A 125 -13.65 -0.34 -18.13
N GLY A 126 -12.57 0.40 -17.86
CA GLY A 126 -11.42 0.55 -18.77
C GLY A 126 -10.40 -0.58 -18.69
N THR A 127 -10.61 -1.63 -17.86
CA THR A 127 -9.69 -2.77 -17.76
C THR A 127 -10.24 -3.99 -18.50
N ASP A 128 -9.38 -4.73 -19.20
CA ASP A 128 -9.76 -5.95 -19.93
C ASP A 128 -10.15 -7.11 -19.01
N GLY A 129 -9.82 -7.00 -17.72
CA GLY A 129 -10.08 -8.03 -16.73
C GLY A 129 -9.88 -7.55 -15.31
N MET A 130 -9.76 -8.50 -14.38
CA MET A 130 -9.45 -8.23 -13.00
C MET A 130 -7.93 -8.18 -12.82
N ARG A 131 -7.40 -7.01 -12.46
CA ARG A 131 -6.01 -6.86 -12.00
C ARG A 131 -5.90 -7.36 -10.58
N TRP A 132 -4.90 -8.18 -10.30
CA TRP A 132 -4.69 -8.74 -8.98
C TRP A 132 -3.21 -8.77 -8.60
N ASN A 133 -2.98 -8.62 -7.30
CA ASN A 133 -1.67 -8.72 -6.68
C ASN A 133 -1.82 -9.49 -5.36
N THR A 134 -0.95 -10.44 -5.12
CA THR A 134 -0.82 -11.11 -3.83
C THR A 134 0.63 -11.05 -3.37
N ASN A 135 0.84 -10.76 -2.09
CA ASN A 135 2.17 -10.73 -1.51
C ASN A 135 2.21 -11.40 -0.13
N LEU A 136 3.36 -12.00 0.17
CA LEU A 136 3.69 -12.57 1.46
C LEU A 136 4.96 -11.91 1.97
N THR A 137 4.88 -11.26 3.13
CA THR A 137 6.01 -10.53 3.72
C THR A 137 6.31 -11.07 5.12
N LEU A 138 7.55 -11.49 5.33
CA LEU A 138 8.08 -11.85 6.64
C LEU A 138 8.88 -10.67 7.19
N TYR A 139 8.43 -10.10 8.30
CA TYR A 139 9.10 -9.03 9.03
C TYR A 139 9.86 -9.60 10.21
N GLN A 140 11.07 -9.09 10.45
CA GLN A 140 11.87 -9.37 11.64
C GLN A 140 12.39 -8.06 12.22
N ALA A 141 11.95 -7.68 13.42
CA ALA A 141 12.57 -6.60 14.15
C ALA A 141 13.89 -7.07 14.74
N LEU A 142 15.00 -6.43 14.37
CA LEU A 142 16.35 -6.72 14.83
C LEU A 142 16.66 -5.99 16.15
N ALA A 143 16.17 -4.75 16.24
CA ALA A 143 16.26 -3.87 17.40
C ALA A 143 15.01 -2.97 17.46
N GLU A 144 14.94 -2.04 18.40
CA GLU A 144 13.85 -1.06 18.48
C GLU A 144 13.85 -0.08 17.30
N ASP A 145 15.05 0.16 16.75
CA ASP A 145 15.30 1.12 15.67
C ASP A 145 15.59 0.45 14.32
N ARG A 146 15.56 -0.89 14.22
CA ARG A 146 15.96 -1.64 13.02
C ARG A 146 15.08 -2.85 12.75
N ALA A 147 14.74 -3.03 11.49
CA ALA A 147 14.00 -4.20 11.01
C ALA A 147 14.46 -4.63 9.61
N ILE A 148 14.24 -5.89 9.30
CA ILE A 148 14.34 -6.41 7.96
C ILE A 148 13.01 -7.03 7.55
N ALA A 149 12.74 -7.08 6.24
CA ALA A 149 11.62 -7.81 5.69
C ALA A 149 12.04 -8.51 4.41
N LEU A 150 11.48 -9.70 4.21
CA LEU A 150 11.56 -10.44 2.94
C LEU A 150 10.15 -10.50 2.38
N ARG A 151 9.97 -10.00 1.16
CA ARG A 151 8.71 -9.96 0.45
C ARG A 151 8.79 -10.78 -0.82
N GLY A 152 7.85 -11.71 -1.00
CA GLY A 152 7.53 -12.33 -2.27
C GLY A 152 6.18 -11.85 -2.76
N ALA A 153 6.07 -11.52 -4.04
CA ALA A 153 4.83 -11.05 -4.63
C ALA A 153 4.58 -11.67 -6.01
N VAL A 154 3.31 -11.74 -6.38
CA VAL A 154 2.85 -12.19 -7.69
C VAL A 154 1.74 -11.26 -8.13
N ARG A 155 1.79 -10.76 -9.38
CA ARG A 155 0.74 -9.95 -9.98
C ARG A 155 0.31 -10.45 -11.34
N GLY A 156 -0.93 -10.15 -11.71
CA GLY A 156 -1.48 -10.51 -13.01
C GLY A 156 -2.78 -9.79 -13.32
N GLU A 157 -3.28 -10.05 -14.53
CA GLU A 157 -4.56 -9.54 -15.01
C GLU A 157 -5.31 -10.67 -15.74
N THR A 158 -6.56 -10.94 -15.36
CA THR A 158 -7.29 -12.13 -15.85
C THR A 158 -7.70 -12.06 -17.33
N GLY A 159 -7.73 -10.88 -17.93
CA GLY A 159 -8.06 -10.66 -19.33
C GLY A 159 -6.86 -10.79 -20.28
N ARG A 160 -5.64 -10.99 -19.76
CA ARG A 160 -4.42 -11.09 -20.56
C ARG A 160 -4.03 -12.53 -20.86
N ASP A 161 -3.36 -12.76 -21.99
CA ASP A 161 -2.83 -14.07 -22.41
C ASP A 161 -1.79 -14.60 -21.44
N VAL A 162 -1.02 -13.69 -20.80
CA VAL A 162 -0.04 -14.03 -19.77
C VAL A 162 -0.61 -13.70 -18.40
N ASN A 163 -0.84 -14.72 -17.58
CA ASN A 163 -1.29 -14.57 -16.19
C ASN A 163 -0.72 -15.71 -15.33
N PRO A 164 0.14 -15.45 -14.34
CA PRO A 164 0.61 -14.16 -13.85
C PRO A 164 1.65 -13.47 -14.74
N ILE A 165 1.64 -12.15 -14.72
CA ILE A 165 2.57 -11.31 -15.48
C ILE A 165 3.93 -11.24 -14.81
N GLU A 166 3.98 -11.12 -13.48
CA GLU A 166 5.21 -10.90 -12.73
C GLU A 166 5.27 -11.69 -11.43
N TYR A 167 6.49 -12.16 -11.11
CA TYR A 167 6.91 -12.61 -9.78
C TYR A 167 7.99 -11.65 -9.29
N ASN A 168 7.93 -11.24 -8.02
CA ASN A 168 8.89 -10.30 -7.44
C ASN A 168 9.40 -10.83 -6.09
N LEU A 169 10.70 -10.58 -5.81
CA LEU A 169 11.32 -10.90 -4.52
C LEU A 169 12.17 -9.73 -4.07
N LEU A 170 11.86 -9.15 -2.91
CA LEU A 170 12.55 -8.01 -2.33
C LEU A 170 13.02 -8.28 -0.91
N LEU A 171 14.26 -7.91 -0.63
CA LEU A 171 14.81 -7.75 0.71
C LEU A 171 14.78 -6.28 1.08
N ILE A 172 14.19 -5.97 2.23
CA ILE A 172 14.00 -4.61 2.73
C ILE A 172 14.71 -4.50 4.07
N HIS A 173 15.59 -3.52 4.21
CA HIS A 173 16.21 -3.17 5.48
C HIS A 173 15.83 -1.75 5.86
N ARG A 174 15.24 -1.57 7.04
CA ARG A 174 14.82 -0.28 7.57
C ARG A 174 15.46 -0.01 8.92
N ARG A 175 15.94 1.22 9.11
CA ARG A 175 16.51 1.67 10.39
C ARG A 175 16.23 3.14 10.63
N ALA A 176 16.19 3.56 11.91
CA ALA A 176 16.26 4.96 12.24
C ALA A 176 17.63 5.54 11.83
N PHE A 177 17.64 6.73 11.25
CA PHE A 177 18.82 7.39 10.70
C PHE A 177 18.94 8.79 11.28
N LEU A 178 20.03 9.05 12.02
CA LEU A 178 20.36 10.32 12.69
C LEU A 178 19.39 10.76 13.79
N LYS A 179 18.09 10.59 13.61
CA LYS A 179 17.02 10.99 14.53
C LYS A 179 15.93 9.93 14.57
N ASP A 180 15.24 9.81 15.67
CA ASP A 180 14.16 8.82 15.90
C ASP A 180 12.94 9.00 15.00
N TRP A 181 12.82 10.13 14.34
CA TRP A 181 11.73 10.45 13.41
C TRP A 181 12.14 10.36 11.94
N LEU A 182 13.44 10.12 11.65
CA LEU A 182 13.95 9.93 10.29
C LEU A 182 14.33 8.46 10.11
N PHE A 183 13.79 7.81 9.11
CA PHE A 183 14.08 6.44 8.76
C PHE A 183 14.76 6.35 7.40
N LEU A 184 15.75 5.48 7.32
CA LEU A 184 16.37 5.04 6.07
C LEU A 184 15.89 3.63 5.76
N GLU A 185 15.34 3.44 4.58
CA GLU A 185 14.97 2.13 4.06
C GLU A 185 15.76 1.83 2.78
N LEU A 186 16.38 0.66 2.76
CA LEU A 186 17.12 0.12 1.62
C LEU A 186 16.36 -1.08 1.11
N GLN A 187 16.06 -1.10 -0.18
CA GLN A 187 15.40 -2.22 -0.84
C GLN A 187 16.32 -2.76 -1.93
N GLY A 188 16.35 -4.10 -2.08
CA GLY A 188 17.08 -4.76 -3.13
C GLY A 188 16.46 -6.11 -3.48
N GLY A 189 16.41 -6.42 -4.75
CA GLY A 189 15.84 -7.65 -5.25
C GLY A 189 15.63 -7.63 -6.76
N GLY A 190 14.51 -8.15 -7.21
CA GLY A 190 14.12 -8.10 -8.61
C GLY A 190 12.86 -8.87 -8.92
N GLY A 191 12.35 -8.64 -10.10
CA GLY A 191 11.16 -9.28 -10.66
C GLY A 191 11.49 -10.16 -11.87
N TRP A 192 10.63 -11.12 -12.11
CA TRP A 192 10.60 -11.93 -13.34
C TRP A 192 9.33 -11.57 -14.08
N LEU A 193 9.47 -10.69 -15.07
CA LEU A 193 8.38 -10.15 -15.89
C LEU A 193 8.19 -11.01 -17.15
N ARG A 194 6.95 -11.15 -17.59
CA ARG A 194 6.58 -11.73 -18.88
C ARG A 194 5.38 -11.00 -19.41
N GLU A 195 5.50 -10.34 -20.54
CA GLU A 195 4.43 -9.56 -21.16
C GLU A 195 3.71 -10.36 -22.27
N GLU A 196 4.44 -11.12 -23.04
CA GLU A 196 3.92 -11.91 -24.14
C GLU A 196 4.09 -13.41 -23.90
N GLN A 197 3.17 -14.23 -24.43
CA GLN A 197 3.14 -15.66 -24.20
C GLN A 197 4.34 -16.39 -24.84
N ASP A 198 4.84 -15.88 -25.94
CA ASP A 198 5.93 -16.46 -26.70
C ASP A 198 7.33 -16.02 -26.21
N GLU A 199 7.39 -15.07 -25.27
CA GLU A 199 8.63 -14.58 -24.71
C GLU A 199 9.00 -15.28 -23.39
N PRO A 200 10.31 -15.48 -23.12
CA PRO A 200 10.77 -15.93 -21.82
C PRO A 200 10.56 -14.84 -20.76
N ARG A 201 10.46 -15.24 -19.49
CA ARG A 201 10.46 -14.26 -18.39
C ARG A 201 11.80 -13.53 -18.32
N GLU A 202 11.75 -12.21 -18.33
CA GLU A 202 12.91 -11.37 -18.17
C GLU A 202 13.13 -11.03 -16.69
N PHE A 203 14.39 -11.09 -16.24
CA PHE A 203 14.73 -10.65 -14.89
C PHE A 203 15.02 -9.16 -14.87
N VAL A 204 14.25 -8.42 -14.09
CA VAL A 204 14.40 -6.97 -13.88
C VAL A 204 14.92 -6.74 -12.47
N PRO A 205 16.19 -6.27 -12.30
CA PRO A 205 16.71 -5.96 -10.97
C PRO A 205 16.07 -4.69 -10.41
N GLU A 206 15.80 -4.71 -9.11
CA GLU A 206 15.20 -3.58 -8.39
C GLU A 206 16.08 -3.16 -7.22
N ALA A 207 16.31 -1.86 -7.06
CA ALA A 207 16.96 -1.27 -5.91
C ALA A 207 16.36 0.10 -5.59
N ALA A 208 16.12 0.37 -4.31
CA ALA A 208 15.63 1.66 -3.86
C ALA A 208 16.28 2.09 -2.55
N VAL A 209 16.44 3.41 -2.40
CA VAL A 209 16.83 4.08 -1.15
C VAL A 209 15.73 5.08 -0.81
N ILE A 210 15.07 4.88 0.33
CA ILE A 210 13.93 5.69 0.75
C ILE A 210 14.25 6.37 2.07
N PHE A 211 14.04 7.69 2.12
CA PHE A 211 14.07 8.45 3.35
C PHE A 211 12.64 8.77 3.76
N GLU A 212 12.26 8.34 4.96
CA GLU A 212 10.93 8.60 5.51
C GLU A 212 11.05 9.45 6.77
N MET A 213 10.24 10.52 6.83
CA MET A 213 10.12 11.38 8.00
C MET A 213 8.79 11.13 8.69
N ALA A 214 8.85 10.63 9.93
CA ALA A 214 7.66 10.42 10.75
C ALA A 214 7.37 11.67 11.58
N PHE A 215 6.33 12.42 11.20
CA PHE A 215 5.86 13.58 11.96
C PHE A 215 4.64 13.16 12.79
N GLY A 216 4.70 13.31 14.13
CA GLY A 216 3.57 13.04 15.01
C GLY A 216 4.01 12.60 16.40
N ARG A 217 3.08 12.63 17.38
CA ARG A 217 3.32 12.09 18.72
C ARG A 217 3.43 10.57 18.63
N ARG A 218 4.51 10.00 19.17
CA ARG A 218 4.60 8.55 19.42
C ARG A 218 3.42 8.14 20.32
N PRO A 219 2.61 7.14 19.94
CA PRO A 219 1.73 6.48 20.89
C PRO A 219 2.63 5.73 21.89
N GLY A 220 2.69 6.17 23.13
CA GLY A 220 3.37 5.44 24.19
C GLY A 220 4.60 6.06 24.83
N ALA A 221 4.89 7.36 24.65
CA ALA A 221 5.83 8.06 25.52
C ALA A 221 5.20 8.22 26.92
N PRO A 222 5.70 7.57 27.98
CA PRO A 222 5.24 7.83 29.34
C PRO A 222 5.68 9.22 29.74
N GLY A 223 4.72 10.08 30.12
CA GLY A 223 5.01 11.33 30.81
C GLY A 223 4.87 12.59 29.97
N ALA A 224 3.63 13.03 29.83
CA ALA A 224 3.29 14.44 29.89
C ALA A 224 1.87 14.52 30.46
N GLU A 225 1.76 14.49 31.78
CA GLU A 225 0.63 15.10 32.48
C GLU A 225 0.58 16.55 32.02
N ALA A 226 -0.54 16.93 31.43
CA ALA A 226 -0.83 18.31 31.11
C ALA A 226 -1.21 19.05 32.38
N PRO A 227 -0.84 20.33 32.54
CA PRO A 227 -1.28 21.17 33.62
C PRO A 227 -2.77 21.50 33.54
#